data_bf30c104e8ccd9c2f6dc1d444d3a1938
#
_entry.id   bf30c104e8ccd9c2f6dc1d444d3a1938
#
_cell.length_a   1.000
_cell.length_b   1.000
_cell.length_c   1.000
_cell.angle_alpha   90.00
_cell.angle_beta   90.00
_cell.angle_gamma   90.00
#
_symmetry.space_group_name_H-M   'P 1'
#
loop_
_entity.id
_entity.type
_entity.pdbx_description
1 polymer ?
#
loop_
_entity_poly.entity_id
_entity_poly.type
_entity_poly.pdbx_seq_one_letter_code
_entity_poly.pdbx_strand_id
1 'polypeptide(L)'
;KNQLEAIVDYIAEYCEEKGIRRLSNICMPPLPELLTYENGERLDSEEIYAYIGLLDDPDRQSQEKLKINITAQNYILIGSAQCGKTNVLQTIIRSLAENYTPEEVNLYIIDFGSMILRNFAELHHCGGVVCVSDDEKLKNLFKLLQTEMVKRKEILAQSGVSSFVAYKEAGYRDLPQIVVVIDNLTALKEMY
;
A
#
# COMPACT_ATOMS: atom_id res chain seq x y z
N LYS A 1 -30.41 -31.78 19.20
CA LYS A 1 -30.75 -31.44 17.79
C LYS A 1 -32.14 -32.04 17.50
N ASN A 2 -33.01 -31.27 16.90
CA ASN A 2 -34.30 -31.82 16.45
C ASN A 2 -34.10 -32.53 15.10
N GLN A 3 -35.09 -33.32 14.68
CA GLN A 3 -35.02 -34.13 13.44
C GLN A 3 -34.79 -33.25 12.18
N LEU A 4 -35.34 -32.05 12.15
CA LEU A 4 -35.19 -31.12 11.04
C LEU A 4 -33.73 -30.60 10.94
N GLU A 5 -33.10 -30.24 12.06
CA GLU A 5 -31.70 -29.84 12.09
C GLU A 5 -30.78 -30.95 11.57
N ALA A 6 -31.03 -32.18 11.96
CA ALA A 6 -30.23 -33.30 11.48
C ALA A 6 -30.37 -33.52 9.97
N ILE A 7 -31.59 -33.35 9.41
CA ILE A 7 -31.82 -33.45 7.97
C ILE A 7 -31.10 -32.30 7.24
N VAL A 8 -31.18 -31.07 7.75
CA VAL A 8 -30.54 -29.90 7.12
C VAL A 8 -29.02 -30.06 7.13
N ASP A 9 -28.44 -30.49 8.25
CA ASP A 9 -27.01 -30.75 8.35
C ASP A 9 -26.56 -31.82 7.34
N TYR A 10 -27.31 -32.94 7.23
CA TYR A 10 -27.01 -33.99 6.27
C TYR A 10 -27.07 -33.49 4.81
N ILE A 11 -28.07 -32.69 4.46
CA ILE A 11 -28.19 -32.10 3.11
C ILE A 11 -27.01 -31.14 2.84
N ALA A 12 -26.60 -30.34 3.83
CA ALA A 12 -25.46 -29.43 3.69
C ALA A 12 -24.15 -30.20 3.43
N GLU A 13 -23.85 -31.24 4.23
CA GLU A 13 -22.70 -32.14 4.04
C GLU A 13 -22.73 -32.81 2.65
N TYR A 14 -23.88 -33.32 2.23
CA TYR A 14 -24.05 -33.91 0.90
C TYR A 14 -23.76 -32.91 -0.23
N CYS A 15 -24.22 -31.66 -0.10
CA CYS A 15 -23.95 -30.62 -1.07
C CYS A 15 -22.44 -30.29 -1.15
N GLU A 16 -21.75 -30.22 0.00
CA GLU A 16 -20.29 -30.00 0.06
C GLU A 16 -19.52 -31.14 -0.62
N GLU A 17 -19.86 -32.40 -0.31
CA GLU A 17 -19.26 -33.59 -0.95
C GLU A 17 -19.45 -33.61 -2.48
N LYS A 18 -20.59 -33.12 -2.97
CA LYS A 18 -20.90 -33.03 -4.40
C LYS A 18 -20.38 -31.78 -5.08
N GLY A 19 -19.70 -30.87 -4.35
CA GLY A 19 -19.21 -29.60 -4.88
C GLY A 19 -20.33 -28.64 -5.31
N ILE A 20 -21.54 -28.81 -4.75
CA ILE A 20 -22.68 -27.92 -5.03
C ILE A 20 -22.45 -26.61 -4.27
N ARG A 21 -22.25 -25.53 -5.01
CA ARG A 21 -22.03 -24.20 -4.41
C ARG A 21 -23.27 -23.71 -3.66
N ARG A 22 -23.05 -23.25 -2.44
CA ARG A 22 -24.07 -22.54 -1.67
C ARG A 22 -24.42 -21.23 -2.40
N LEU A 23 -25.69 -20.86 -2.39
CA LEU A 23 -26.13 -19.53 -2.86
C LEU A 23 -25.46 -18.43 -2.02
N SER A 24 -25.13 -17.31 -2.66
CA SER A 24 -24.64 -16.13 -1.96
C SER A 24 -25.67 -15.65 -0.92
N ASN A 25 -25.18 -15.19 0.22
CA ASN A 25 -26.06 -14.60 1.22
C ASN A 25 -26.75 -13.35 0.66
N ILE A 26 -27.95 -13.08 1.13
CA ILE A 26 -28.71 -11.86 0.77
C ILE A 26 -27.99 -10.60 1.29
N CYS A 27 -27.31 -10.73 2.45
CA CYS A 27 -26.49 -9.69 3.03
C CYS A 27 -25.07 -10.23 3.28
N MET A 28 -24.06 -9.41 2.99
CA MET A 28 -22.69 -9.73 3.36
C MET A 28 -22.54 -9.72 4.89
N PRO A 29 -21.73 -10.61 5.48
CA PRO A 29 -21.43 -10.56 6.89
C PRO A 29 -20.66 -9.25 7.19
N PRO A 30 -20.77 -8.70 8.42
CA PRO A 30 -19.96 -7.56 8.81
C PRO A 30 -18.48 -7.89 8.72
N LEU A 31 -17.64 -6.85 8.50
CA LEU A 31 -16.19 -7.01 8.55
C LEU A 31 -15.76 -7.61 9.90
N PRO A 32 -14.78 -8.51 9.92
CA PRO A 32 -14.26 -9.05 11.17
C PRO A 32 -13.59 -7.93 11.99
N GLU A 33 -13.64 -8.06 13.32
CA GLU A 33 -13.01 -7.10 14.24
C GLU A 33 -11.49 -6.98 14.04
N LEU A 34 -10.85 -8.06 13.64
CA LEU A 34 -9.43 -8.12 13.32
C LEU A 34 -9.23 -8.62 11.89
N LEU A 35 -8.68 -7.77 11.05
CA LEU A 35 -8.19 -8.15 9.73
C LEU A 35 -6.69 -8.40 9.79
N THR A 36 -6.28 -9.62 9.51
CA THR A 36 -4.89 -9.92 9.20
C THR A 36 -4.58 -9.37 7.81
N TYR A 37 -3.37 -8.79 7.66
CA TYR A 37 -2.95 -8.31 6.35
C TYR A 37 -2.90 -9.48 5.35
N GLU A 38 -3.65 -9.33 4.30
CA GLU A 38 -3.58 -10.18 3.12
C GLU A 38 -3.26 -9.32 1.90
N ASN A 39 -2.18 -9.66 1.21
CA ASN A 39 -1.82 -8.93 0.02
C ASN A 39 -2.88 -9.11 -1.08
N GLY A 40 -3.07 -8.07 -1.89
CA GLY A 40 -3.87 -8.16 -3.10
C GLY A 40 -3.05 -8.68 -4.26
N GLU A 41 -3.70 -9.19 -5.28
CA GLU A 41 -3.06 -9.52 -6.53
C GLU A 41 -2.55 -8.24 -7.23
N ARG A 42 -1.34 -8.34 -7.79
CA ARG A 42 -0.81 -7.27 -8.63
C ARG A 42 -1.77 -7.02 -9.80
N LEU A 43 -2.13 -5.76 -10.00
CA LEU A 43 -2.92 -5.37 -11.16
C LEU A 43 -2.02 -5.34 -12.41
N ASP A 44 -2.57 -5.76 -13.53
CA ASP A 44 -1.96 -5.56 -14.85
C ASP A 44 -2.18 -4.09 -15.27
N SER A 45 -1.38 -3.21 -14.68
CA SER A 45 -1.46 -1.76 -14.83
C SER A 45 -0.07 -1.15 -14.73
N GLU A 46 0.16 -0.07 -15.44
CA GLU A 46 1.37 0.74 -15.34
C GLU A 46 1.41 1.58 -14.05
N GLU A 47 0.28 1.71 -13.40
CA GLU A 47 0.16 2.40 -12.13
C GLU A 47 0.47 1.46 -10.96
N ILE A 48 1.01 2.04 -9.89
CA ILE A 48 1.41 1.34 -8.67
C ILE A 48 0.35 1.53 -7.60
N TYR A 49 -0.14 0.42 -7.09
CA TYR A 49 -1.16 0.37 -6.05
C TYR A 49 -0.63 -0.27 -4.77
N ALA A 50 -1.03 0.26 -3.63
CA ALA A 50 -0.83 -0.38 -2.34
C ALA A 50 -2.18 -0.82 -1.75
N TYR A 51 -2.27 -2.05 -1.27
CA TYR A 51 -3.44 -2.58 -0.58
C TYR A 51 -3.36 -2.24 0.90
N ILE A 52 -4.43 -1.69 1.46
CA ILE A 52 -4.44 -1.16 2.83
C ILE A 52 -5.54 -1.74 3.73
N GLY A 53 -6.43 -2.55 3.21
CA GLY A 53 -7.52 -3.14 3.97
C GLY A 53 -8.64 -3.71 3.11
N LEU A 54 -9.83 -3.80 3.69
CA LEU A 54 -11.07 -4.14 2.99
C LEU A 54 -12.02 -2.95 2.98
N LEU A 55 -12.68 -2.77 1.88
CA LEU A 55 -13.81 -1.86 1.70
C LEU A 55 -15.09 -2.68 1.77
N ASP A 56 -15.98 -2.34 2.68
CA ASP A 56 -17.33 -2.89 2.75
C ASP A 56 -18.30 -1.93 2.06
N ASP A 57 -18.99 -2.41 1.03
CA ASP A 57 -20.01 -1.66 0.30
C ASP A 57 -21.37 -2.36 0.48
N PRO A 58 -22.13 -1.97 1.53
CA PRO A 58 -23.43 -2.57 1.81
C PRO A 58 -24.46 -2.40 0.69
N ASP A 59 -24.39 -1.29 -0.05
CA ASP A 59 -25.34 -1.01 -1.15
C ASP A 59 -25.15 -1.96 -2.32
N ARG A 60 -23.90 -2.35 -2.58
CA ARG A 60 -23.54 -3.30 -3.64
C ARG A 60 -23.39 -4.73 -3.14
N GLN A 61 -23.54 -4.95 -1.83
CA GLN A 61 -23.32 -6.25 -1.20
C GLN A 61 -21.96 -6.85 -1.59
N SER A 62 -20.91 -6.04 -1.56
CA SER A 62 -19.54 -6.45 -1.90
C SER A 62 -18.54 -6.05 -0.83
N GLN A 63 -17.53 -6.90 -0.67
CA GLN A 63 -16.34 -6.63 0.15
C GLN A 63 -15.13 -6.81 -0.74
N GLU A 64 -14.40 -5.73 -0.95
CA GLU A 64 -13.27 -5.71 -1.86
C GLU A 64 -12.00 -5.23 -1.16
N LYS A 65 -10.84 -5.66 -1.65
CA LYS A 65 -9.55 -5.16 -1.14
C LYS A 65 -9.40 -3.68 -1.46
N LEU A 66 -9.31 -2.87 -0.41
CA LEU A 66 -9.10 -1.43 -0.53
C LEU A 66 -7.66 -1.14 -0.95
N LYS A 67 -7.51 -0.44 -2.06
CA LYS A 67 -6.22 -0.05 -2.63
C LYS A 67 -6.12 1.45 -2.84
N ILE A 68 -4.90 1.98 -2.75
CA ILE A 68 -4.58 3.38 -3.05
C ILE A 68 -3.60 3.44 -4.23
N ASN A 69 -3.76 4.45 -5.09
CA ASN A 69 -2.91 4.66 -6.25
C ASN A 69 -1.71 5.54 -5.87
N ILE A 70 -0.53 4.95 -5.78
CA ILE A 70 0.70 5.64 -5.38
C ILE A 70 1.32 6.43 -6.53
N THR A 71 1.05 6.09 -7.79
CA THR A 71 1.62 6.79 -8.94
C THR A 71 0.98 8.16 -9.15
N ALA A 72 -0.33 8.24 -9.02
CA ALA A 72 -1.09 9.43 -9.41
C ALA A 72 -1.27 10.46 -8.29
N GLN A 73 -1.14 10.07 -7.02
CA GLN A 73 -1.55 10.90 -5.90
C GLN A 73 -0.58 10.86 -4.72
N ASN A 74 -0.54 11.97 -3.97
CA ASN A 74 0.07 12.03 -2.64
C ASN A 74 -1.01 11.88 -1.58
N TYR A 75 -0.71 11.18 -0.49
CA TYR A 75 -1.66 10.90 0.58
C TYR A 75 -1.21 11.51 1.90
N ILE A 76 -2.14 11.99 2.68
CA ILE A 76 -1.92 12.46 4.04
C ILE A 76 -2.85 11.67 4.97
N LEU A 77 -2.27 11.01 5.98
CA LEU A 77 -3.00 10.31 7.02
C LEU A 77 -3.17 11.24 8.23
N ILE A 78 -4.41 11.58 8.55
CA ILE A 78 -4.76 12.44 9.68
C ILE A 78 -5.52 11.61 10.72
N GLY A 79 -5.18 11.80 11.99
CA GLY A 79 -5.86 11.13 13.09
C GLY A 79 -5.20 11.43 14.43
N SER A 80 -5.89 11.13 15.52
CA SER A 80 -5.41 11.27 16.88
C SER A 80 -4.20 10.37 17.19
N ALA A 81 -3.56 10.56 18.31
CA ALA A 81 -2.51 9.65 18.78
C ALA A 81 -3.08 8.22 18.91
N GLN A 82 -2.25 7.22 18.63
CA GLN A 82 -2.57 5.78 18.74
C GLN A 82 -3.76 5.27 17.89
N CYS A 83 -4.19 6.01 16.86
CA CYS A 83 -5.26 5.57 15.95
C CYS A 83 -4.78 4.68 14.79
N GLY A 84 -3.54 4.16 14.84
CA GLY A 84 -3.04 3.22 13.84
C GLY A 84 -2.36 3.82 12.62
N LYS A 85 -2.06 5.15 12.57
CA LYS A 85 -1.41 5.79 11.41
C LYS A 85 -0.13 5.07 10.96
N THR A 86 0.78 4.80 11.90
CA THR A 86 2.04 4.07 11.60
C THR A 86 1.78 2.65 11.12
N ASN A 87 0.70 2.00 11.61
CA ASN A 87 0.31 0.68 11.14
C ASN A 87 -0.13 0.71 9.66
N VAL A 88 -0.89 1.73 9.26
CA VAL A 88 -1.25 1.93 7.84
C VAL A 88 -0.01 2.15 6.99
N LEU A 89 0.97 2.95 7.45
CA LEU A 89 2.23 3.14 6.73
C LEU A 89 3.01 1.82 6.57
N GLN A 90 3.09 0.99 7.62
CA GLN A 90 3.68 -0.35 7.53
C GLN A 90 2.96 -1.23 6.51
N THR A 91 1.63 -1.20 6.49
CA THR A 91 0.81 -1.96 5.53
C THR A 91 1.10 -1.51 4.10
N ILE A 92 1.20 -0.20 3.84
CA ILE A 92 1.57 0.35 2.53
C ILE A 92 2.95 -0.12 2.09
N ILE A 93 3.97 0.04 2.96
CA ILE A 93 5.35 -0.38 2.66
C ILE A 93 5.40 -1.88 2.34
N ARG A 94 4.73 -2.70 3.16
CA ARG A 94 4.66 -4.15 2.96
C ARG A 94 3.99 -4.50 1.64
N SER A 95 2.84 -3.89 1.34
CA SER A 95 2.11 -4.11 0.10
C SER A 95 2.95 -3.79 -1.14
N LEU A 96 3.68 -2.67 -1.11
CA LEU A 96 4.57 -2.29 -2.19
C LEU A 96 5.72 -3.29 -2.36
N ALA A 97 6.37 -3.67 -1.26
CA ALA A 97 7.50 -4.59 -1.30
C ALA A 97 7.14 -6.03 -1.71
N GLU A 98 5.90 -6.47 -1.48
CA GLU A 98 5.43 -7.79 -1.88
C GLU A 98 4.96 -7.84 -3.35
N ASN A 99 4.48 -6.72 -3.91
CA ASN A 99 3.88 -6.68 -5.25
C ASN A 99 4.81 -6.19 -6.35
N TYR A 100 5.85 -5.45 -6.00
CA TYR A 100 6.73 -4.79 -6.98
C TYR A 100 8.19 -5.13 -6.69
N THR A 101 9.04 -4.99 -7.69
CA THR A 101 10.48 -5.16 -7.57
C THR A 101 11.17 -3.83 -7.21
N PRO A 102 12.43 -3.85 -6.72
CA PRO A 102 13.20 -2.63 -6.50
C PRO A 102 13.43 -1.77 -7.74
N GLU A 103 13.39 -2.39 -8.94
CA GLU A 103 13.48 -1.68 -10.21
C GLU A 103 12.18 -0.93 -10.56
N GLU A 104 11.08 -1.28 -9.91
CA GLU A 104 9.77 -0.64 -10.12
C GLU A 104 9.45 0.40 -9.05
N VAL A 105 9.83 0.12 -7.78
CA VAL A 105 9.52 0.98 -6.62
C VAL A 105 10.73 1.13 -5.72
N ASN A 106 11.12 2.38 -5.46
CA ASN A 106 12.12 2.72 -4.44
C ASN A 106 11.45 3.44 -3.28
N LEU A 107 11.77 3.02 -2.06
CA LEU A 107 11.24 3.57 -0.82
C LEU A 107 12.30 4.39 -0.09
N TYR A 108 11.93 5.58 0.35
CA TYR A 108 12.70 6.37 1.31
C TYR A 108 11.81 6.67 2.51
N ILE A 109 12.28 6.41 3.71
CA ILE A 109 11.47 6.47 4.91
C ILE A 109 12.04 7.52 5.86
N ILE A 110 11.18 8.43 6.33
CA ILE A 110 11.47 9.40 7.38
C ILE A 110 10.61 9.03 8.58
N ASP A 111 11.22 8.48 9.62
CA ASP A 111 10.53 8.03 10.84
C ASP A 111 10.87 8.96 12.00
N PHE A 112 10.05 9.96 12.20
CA PHE A 112 10.13 10.91 13.32
C PHE A 112 9.05 10.61 14.39
N GLY A 113 8.42 9.45 14.29
CA GLY A 113 7.42 8.98 15.23
C GLY A 113 7.94 7.90 16.16
N SER A 114 7.55 6.68 15.90
CA SER A 114 7.76 5.53 16.77
C SER A 114 9.08 4.78 16.56
N MET A 115 9.85 5.12 15.55
CA MET A 115 11.05 4.39 15.07
C MET A 115 10.77 2.94 14.64
N ILE A 116 9.50 2.55 14.48
CA ILE A 116 9.10 1.20 14.07
C ILE A 116 9.40 0.98 12.59
N LEU A 117 9.30 2.03 11.76
CA LEU A 117 9.56 1.94 10.33
C LEU A 117 11.04 1.67 10.01
N ARG A 118 11.94 1.84 10.99
CA ARG A 118 13.35 1.45 10.87
C ARG A 118 13.52 -0.04 10.55
N ASN A 119 12.58 -0.89 10.93
CA ASN A 119 12.61 -2.32 10.63
C ASN A 119 12.58 -2.63 9.13
N PHE A 120 12.15 -1.69 8.30
CA PHE A 120 12.15 -1.82 6.84
C PHE A 120 13.47 -1.41 6.17
N ALA A 121 14.49 -1.04 6.94
CA ALA A 121 15.80 -0.62 6.38
C ALA A 121 16.49 -1.72 5.56
N GLU A 122 16.25 -2.99 5.90
CA GLU A 122 16.86 -4.15 5.22
C GLU A 122 16.11 -4.57 3.94
N LEU A 123 14.97 -3.94 3.61
CA LEU A 123 14.26 -4.23 2.36
C LEU A 123 15.09 -3.76 1.16
N HIS A 124 15.18 -4.59 0.14
CA HIS A 124 15.87 -4.26 -1.12
C HIS A 124 15.27 -3.02 -1.82
N HIS A 125 14.00 -2.70 -1.56
CA HIS A 125 13.32 -1.51 -2.06
C HIS A 125 13.71 -0.23 -1.32
N CYS A 126 14.30 -0.36 -0.11
CA CYS A 126 14.55 0.76 0.78
C CYS A 126 15.91 1.40 0.50
N GLY A 127 15.91 2.62 -0.04
CA GLY A 127 17.14 3.40 -0.24
C GLY A 127 17.68 4.05 1.04
N GLY A 128 16.89 4.06 2.11
CA GLY A 128 17.31 4.52 3.44
C GLY A 128 16.16 4.88 4.36
N VAL A 129 16.44 4.75 5.65
CA VAL A 129 15.57 5.21 6.74
C VAL A 129 16.29 6.30 7.52
N VAL A 130 15.60 7.41 7.73
CA VAL A 130 16.08 8.59 8.46
C VAL A 130 15.27 8.73 9.74
N CYS A 131 15.92 8.78 10.88
CA CYS A 131 15.31 9.00 12.20
C CYS A 131 15.63 10.41 12.73
N VAL A 132 14.99 10.81 13.83
CA VAL A 132 15.09 12.17 14.43
C VAL A 132 16.54 12.62 14.67
N SER A 133 17.48 11.71 14.97
CA SER A 133 18.88 12.02 15.24
C SER A 133 19.78 12.08 14.00
N ASP A 134 19.23 11.85 12.82
CA ASP A 134 20.00 11.61 11.59
C ASP A 134 20.03 12.86 10.66
N ASP A 135 20.34 14.05 11.19
CA ASP A 135 20.31 15.32 10.44
C ASP A 135 21.10 15.29 9.12
N GLU A 136 22.30 14.70 9.14
CA GLU A 136 23.11 14.57 7.92
C GLU A 136 22.45 13.67 6.88
N LYS A 137 21.89 12.56 7.32
CA LYS A 137 21.16 11.64 6.41
C LYS A 137 19.94 12.33 5.81
N LEU A 138 19.22 13.12 6.61
CA LEU A 138 18.07 13.86 6.11
C LEU A 138 18.46 14.87 5.03
N LYS A 139 19.51 15.66 5.27
CA LYS A 139 20.06 16.60 4.28
C LYS A 139 20.49 15.89 2.99
N ASN A 140 21.16 14.77 3.13
CA ASN A 140 21.60 13.95 1.99
C ASN A 140 20.41 13.35 1.23
N LEU A 141 19.37 12.90 1.93
CA LEU A 141 18.14 12.42 1.31
C LEU A 141 17.48 13.53 0.48
N PHE A 142 17.29 14.72 1.03
CA PHE A 142 16.70 15.82 0.26
C PHE A 142 17.55 16.22 -0.94
N LYS A 143 18.89 16.26 -0.79
CA LYS A 143 19.78 16.52 -1.91
C LYS A 143 19.68 15.48 -3.01
N LEU A 144 19.60 14.19 -2.63
CA LEU A 144 19.39 13.07 -3.55
C LEU A 144 18.08 13.24 -4.31
N LEU A 145 16.98 13.49 -3.60
CA LEU A 145 15.66 13.67 -4.20
C LEU A 145 15.63 14.87 -5.15
N GLN A 146 16.24 16.00 -4.78
CA GLN A 146 16.34 17.17 -5.66
C GLN A 146 17.13 16.85 -6.93
N THR A 147 18.27 16.19 -6.81
CA THR A 147 19.10 15.78 -7.95
C THR A 147 18.33 14.85 -8.88
N GLU A 148 17.65 13.86 -8.29
CA GLU A 148 16.84 12.92 -9.06
C GLU A 148 15.65 13.58 -9.75
N MET A 149 14.99 14.54 -9.12
CA MET A 149 13.92 15.33 -9.74
C MET A 149 14.41 16.11 -10.96
N VAL A 150 15.60 16.73 -10.89
CA VAL A 150 16.18 17.45 -12.04
C VAL A 150 16.48 16.49 -13.17
N LYS A 151 17.18 15.39 -12.88
CA LYS A 151 17.50 14.34 -13.85
C LYS A 151 16.25 13.79 -14.53
N ARG A 152 15.20 13.49 -13.78
CA ARG A 152 13.94 12.98 -14.33
C ARG A 152 13.23 13.99 -15.21
N LYS A 153 13.23 15.27 -14.86
CA LYS A 153 12.68 16.32 -15.73
C LYS A 153 13.38 16.36 -17.08
N GLU A 154 14.71 16.21 -17.11
CA GLU A 154 15.48 16.15 -18.35
C GLU A 154 15.13 14.90 -19.18
N ILE A 155 15.02 13.73 -18.55
CA ILE A 155 14.64 12.49 -19.23
C ILE A 155 13.23 12.58 -19.81
N LEU A 156 12.26 13.10 -19.06
CA LEU A 156 10.89 13.29 -19.52
C LEU A 156 10.83 14.25 -20.71
N ALA A 157 11.58 15.36 -20.64
CA ALA A 157 11.66 16.33 -21.74
C ALA A 157 12.27 15.72 -23.01
N GLN A 158 13.34 14.92 -22.87
CA GLN A 158 13.97 14.21 -24.00
C GLN A 158 13.04 13.14 -24.61
N SER A 159 12.20 12.51 -23.78
CA SER A 159 11.22 11.52 -24.23
C SER A 159 9.94 12.15 -24.79
N GLY A 160 9.83 13.48 -24.79
CA GLY A 160 8.67 14.20 -25.32
C GLY A 160 7.39 14.07 -24.49
N VAL A 161 7.50 13.72 -23.21
CA VAL A 161 6.36 13.56 -22.30
C VAL A 161 6.42 14.55 -21.14
N SER A 162 5.25 14.93 -20.61
CA SER A 162 5.13 15.98 -19.59
C SER A 162 4.99 15.43 -18.15
N SER A 163 4.77 14.12 -17.99
CA SER A 163 4.56 13.51 -16.68
C SER A 163 5.14 12.10 -16.59
N PHE A 164 5.36 11.64 -15.35
CA PHE A 164 5.84 10.29 -15.10
C PHE A 164 4.80 9.22 -15.52
N VAL A 165 3.52 9.51 -15.36
CA VAL A 165 2.44 8.62 -15.83
C VAL A 165 2.53 8.45 -17.34
N ALA A 166 2.59 9.57 -18.10
CA ALA A 166 2.72 9.53 -19.56
C ALA A 166 4.00 8.80 -20.00
N TYR A 167 5.09 8.91 -19.24
CA TYR A 167 6.33 8.18 -19.48
C TYR A 167 6.12 6.66 -19.41
N LYS A 168 5.44 6.20 -18.37
CA LYS A 168 5.10 4.77 -18.21
C LYS A 168 4.13 4.29 -19.30
N GLU A 169 3.11 5.06 -19.62
CA GLU A 169 2.15 4.77 -20.69
C GLU A 169 2.82 4.68 -22.08
N ALA A 170 3.87 5.49 -22.31
CA ALA A 170 4.68 5.41 -23.51
C ALA A 170 5.60 4.16 -23.59
N GLY A 171 5.58 3.31 -22.57
CA GLY A 171 6.29 2.03 -22.55
C GLY A 171 7.69 2.07 -21.91
N TYR A 172 8.13 3.21 -21.38
CA TYR A 172 9.42 3.31 -20.69
C TYR A 172 9.35 2.66 -19.31
N ARG A 173 10.38 1.87 -18.93
CA ARG A 173 10.42 1.08 -17.67
C ARG A 173 11.68 1.28 -16.84
N ASP A 174 12.59 2.14 -17.30
CA ASP A 174 13.92 2.35 -16.72
C ASP A 174 13.94 3.26 -15.49
N LEU A 175 12.81 3.93 -15.17
CA LEU A 175 12.67 4.76 -13.99
C LEU A 175 11.72 4.13 -12.97
N PRO A 176 12.20 3.78 -11.76
CA PRO A 176 11.32 3.33 -10.67
C PRO A 176 10.44 4.46 -10.14
N GLN A 177 9.27 4.12 -9.61
CA GLN A 177 8.49 5.04 -8.78
C GLN A 177 9.25 5.30 -7.47
N ILE A 178 9.51 6.56 -7.15
CA ILE A 178 10.06 6.93 -5.85
C ILE A 178 8.90 7.25 -4.91
N VAL A 179 8.88 6.57 -3.78
CA VAL A 179 7.88 6.77 -2.71
C VAL A 179 8.60 7.22 -1.45
N VAL A 180 8.24 8.41 -0.96
CA VAL A 180 8.75 8.92 0.32
C VAL A 180 7.68 8.76 1.37
N VAL A 181 7.95 7.95 2.38
CA VAL A 181 7.06 7.70 3.52
C VAL A 181 7.52 8.53 4.70
N ILE A 182 6.62 9.37 5.25
CA ILE A 182 6.94 10.24 6.38
C ILE A 182 6.01 9.92 7.54
N ASP A 183 6.56 9.39 8.64
CA ASP A 183 5.83 9.28 9.91
C ASP A 183 6.13 10.50 10.78
N ASN A 184 5.06 11.17 11.23
CA ASN A 184 5.09 12.41 11.99
C ASN A 184 5.62 13.64 11.21
N LEU A 185 4.84 14.05 10.20
CA LEU A 185 5.13 15.25 9.40
C LEU A 185 5.26 16.53 10.26
N THR A 186 4.57 16.62 11.40
CA THR A 186 4.63 17.78 12.30
C THR A 186 6.03 17.92 12.88
N ALA A 187 6.62 16.84 13.39
CA ALA A 187 8.00 16.86 13.90
C ALA A 187 9.01 17.23 12.80
N LEU A 188 8.81 16.75 11.57
CA LEU A 188 9.66 17.15 10.44
C LEU A 188 9.60 18.65 10.18
N LYS A 189 8.40 19.27 10.23
CA LYS A 189 8.21 20.72 10.02
C LYS A 189 8.79 21.58 11.14
N GLU A 190 8.85 21.08 12.36
CA GLU A 190 9.40 21.81 13.49
C GLU A 190 10.95 21.84 13.46
N MET A 191 11.57 20.89 12.77
CA MET A 191 13.02 20.83 12.61
C MET A 191 13.55 21.65 11.41
N TYR A 192 12.71 22.00 10.47
CA TYR A 192 13.04 22.67 9.19
C TYR A 192 12.03 23.76 8.81
#